data_a4ab3a4ff86bf2779506b1cb1820cbd1
#
_entry.id   a4ab3a4ff86bf2779506b1cb1820cbd1
#
_cell.length_a   1.000
_cell.length_b   1.000
_cell.length_c   1.000
_cell.angle_alpha   90.00
_cell.angle_beta   90.00
_cell.angle_gamma   90.00
#
_symmetry.space_group_name_H-M   'P 1'
#
loop_
_entity.id
_entity.type
_entity.pdbx_description
1 polymer ?
#
loop_
_entity_poly.entity_id
_entity_poly.type
_entity_poly.pdbx_seq_one_letter_code
_entity_poly.pdbx_strand_id
1 'polypeptide(L)'
;MNWMKKVAVALVCLLPLGLQAAKVDTLQVKSPSMNKSIEVVVVSPDVAATKACPVIYLLHGYGGNARTWVGIKPDLSKIADEKGIFFVCPDGKNTWYWDSPLNADVRYETFISDELVKYVDSHYKTCLL
;
A
#
# COMPACT_ATOMS: atom_id res chain seq x y z
N MET A 1 -6.35 -20.47 64.02
CA MET A 1 -5.43 -20.72 62.91
C MET A 1 -6.10 -20.34 61.63
N ASN A 2 -5.72 -19.19 61.09
CA ASN A 2 -6.32 -18.69 59.84
C ASN A 2 -5.50 -19.20 58.67
N TRP A 3 -6.01 -20.19 57.99
CA TRP A 3 -5.49 -20.61 56.71
C TRP A 3 -6.00 -19.68 55.64
N MET A 4 -5.27 -18.61 55.35
CA MET A 4 -5.53 -17.84 54.15
C MET A 4 -4.93 -18.61 52.97
N LYS A 5 -5.78 -19.31 52.26
CA LYS A 5 -5.44 -19.84 50.95
C LYS A 5 -5.30 -18.66 50.01
N LYS A 6 -4.06 -18.32 49.72
CA LYS A 6 -3.76 -17.38 48.62
C LYS A 6 -4.11 -18.10 47.33
N VAL A 7 -5.30 -17.83 46.82
CA VAL A 7 -5.64 -18.17 45.43
C VAL A 7 -4.88 -17.17 44.57
N ALA A 8 -3.77 -17.61 44.00
CA ALA A 8 -3.11 -16.89 42.95
C ALA A 8 -4.01 -16.99 41.70
N VAL A 9 -4.81 -15.96 41.45
CA VAL A 9 -5.50 -15.79 40.18
C VAL A 9 -4.42 -15.41 39.17
N ALA A 10 -3.97 -16.39 38.42
CA ALA A 10 -3.16 -16.12 37.25
C ALA A 10 -4.07 -15.42 36.23
N LEU A 11 -3.98 -14.07 36.18
CA LEU A 11 -4.57 -13.28 35.13
C LEU A 11 -3.80 -13.58 33.84
N VAL A 12 -4.27 -14.58 33.10
CA VAL A 12 -3.79 -14.79 31.73
C VAL A 12 -4.31 -13.63 30.95
N CYS A 13 -3.47 -12.60 30.77
CA CYS A 13 -3.67 -11.59 29.74
C CYS A 13 -3.62 -12.29 28.39
N LEU A 14 -4.78 -12.71 27.90
CA LEU A 14 -4.99 -12.97 26.49
C LEU A 14 -4.82 -11.62 25.80
N LEU A 15 -3.57 -11.31 25.44
CA LEU A 15 -3.33 -10.30 24.42
C LEU A 15 -4.11 -10.77 23.19
N PRO A 16 -5.05 -9.97 22.68
CA PRO A 16 -5.62 -10.29 21.39
C PRO A 16 -4.42 -10.34 20.43
N LEU A 17 -4.17 -11.50 19.86
CA LEU A 17 -3.43 -11.62 18.61
C LEU A 17 -4.26 -10.78 17.64
N GLY A 18 -3.94 -9.48 17.58
CA GLY A 18 -4.56 -8.58 16.64
C GLY A 18 -4.33 -9.16 15.27
N LEU A 19 -5.39 -9.65 14.65
CA LEU A 19 -5.44 -9.78 13.21
C LEU A 19 -5.17 -8.38 12.69
N GLN A 20 -3.91 -8.11 12.37
CA GLN A 20 -3.50 -6.86 11.81
C GLN A 20 -4.07 -6.84 10.39
N ALA A 21 -5.15 -6.08 10.18
CA ALA A 21 -5.74 -5.87 8.86
C ALA A 21 -4.71 -5.23 7.95
N ALA A 22 -4.78 -5.51 6.64
CA ALA A 22 -3.92 -4.87 5.66
C ALA A 22 -3.91 -3.36 5.84
N LYS A 23 -2.71 -2.78 5.81
CA LYS A 23 -2.51 -1.36 6.00
C LYS A 23 -2.74 -0.62 4.68
N VAL A 24 -3.51 0.45 4.73
CA VAL A 24 -3.73 1.37 3.60
C VAL A 24 -3.02 2.68 3.89
N ASP A 25 -1.98 2.99 3.12
CA ASP A 25 -1.21 4.22 3.20
C ASP A 25 -1.55 5.14 2.04
N THR A 26 -1.75 6.43 2.31
CA THR A 26 -1.80 7.46 1.29
C THR A 26 -0.51 8.25 1.33
N LEU A 27 0.24 8.23 0.23
CA LEU A 27 1.58 8.77 0.12
C LEU A 27 1.63 9.91 -0.89
N GLN A 28 2.60 10.80 -0.70
CA GLN A 28 3.03 11.78 -1.69
C GLN A 28 4.41 11.36 -2.20
N VAL A 29 4.45 10.75 -3.37
CA VAL A 29 5.69 10.23 -3.97
C VAL A 29 6.26 11.27 -4.93
N LYS A 30 7.50 11.69 -4.68
CA LYS A 30 8.16 12.66 -5.56
C LYS A 30 8.51 12.02 -6.89
N SER A 31 8.15 12.71 -7.98
CA SER A 31 8.58 12.41 -9.33
C SER A 31 9.76 13.32 -9.70
N PRO A 32 10.98 12.81 -9.79
CA PRO A 32 12.13 13.61 -10.25
C PRO A 32 11.96 14.15 -11.66
N SER A 33 11.40 13.37 -12.58
CA SER A 33 11.22 13.77 -13.97
C SER A 33 10.21 14.90 -14.15
N MET A 34 9.20 14.97 -13.28
CA MET A 34 8.18 16.04 -13.32
C MET A 34 8.39 17.12 -12.25
N ASN A 35 9.35 16.92 -11.34
CA ASN A 35 9.61 17.82 -10.20
C ASN A 35 8.36 18.17 -9.39
N LYS A 36 7.52 17.19 -9.14
CA LYS A 36 6.31 17.31 -8.30
C LYS A 36 6.03 16.03 -7.55
N SER A 37 5.15 16.10 -6.55
CA SER A 37 4.68 14.94 -5.81
C SER A 37 3.36 14.42 -6.39
N ILE A 38 3.27 13.11 -6.48
CA ILE A 38 2.08 12.39 -6.98
C ILE A 38 1.47 11.61 -5.81
N GLU A 39 0.16 11.72 -5.62
CA GLU A 39 -0.55 10.92 -4.64
C GLU A 39 -0.58 9.45 -5.07
N VAL A 40 -0.25 8.57 -4.14
CA VAL A 40 -0.25 7.11 -4.34
C VAL A 40 -0.87 6.45 -3.13
N VAL A 41 -1.82 5.56 -3.35
CA VAL A 41 -2.37 4.70 -2.30
C VAL A 41 -1.71 3.34 -2.38
N VAL A 42 -1.18 2.87 -1.25
CA VAL A 42 -0.56 1.54 -1.13
C VAL A 42 -1.35 0.71 -0.13
N VAL A 43 -1.80 -0.45 -0.56
CA VAL A 43 -2.42 -1.46 0.29
C VAL A 43 -1.40 -2.56 0.53
N SER A 44 -0.96 -2.70 1.78
CA SER A 44 0.09 -3.64 2.18
C SER A 44 -0.52 -4.86 2.85
N PRO A 45 -0.21 -6.09 2.41
CA PRO A 45 -0.67 -7.30 3.10
C PRO A 45 0.07 -7.49 4.42
N ASP A 46 -0.59 -8.07 5.43
CA ASP A 46 0.01 -8.35 6.74
C ASP A 46 1.26 -9.21 6.65
N VAL A 47 1.24 -10.20 5.77
CA VAL A 47 2.37 -11.13 5.58
C VAL A 47 3.64 -10.44 5.11
N ALA A 48 3.54 -9.22 4.57
CA ALA A 48 4.71 -8.42 4.17
C ALA A 48 5.61 -8.01 5.35
N ALA A 49 5.14 -8.14 6.59
CA ALA A 49 5.98 -7.95 7.78
C ALA A 49 7.13 -8.98 7.85
N THR A 50 6.94 -10.17 7.30
CA THR A 50 7.90 -11.29 7.38
C THR A 50 8.31 -11.86 6.04
N LYS A 51 7.59 -11.56 4.96
CA LYS A 51 7.78 -12.18 3.65
C LYS A 51 7.71 -11.12 2.54
N ALA A 52 8.62 -11.20 1.56
CA ALA A 52 8.51 -10.39 0.35
C ALA A 52 7.27 -10.80 -0.47
N CYS A 53 6.52 -9.81 -0.94
CA CYS A 53 5.25 -10.01 -1.63
C CYS A 53 5.27 -9.36 -3.02
N PRO A 54 4.56 -9.95 -3.99
CA PRO A 54 4.40 -9.36 -5.30
C PRO A 54 3.56 -8.07 -5.23
N VAL A 55 3.68 -7.25 -6.24
CA VAL A 55 3.00 -5.96 -6.36
C VAL A 55 2.13 -5.94 -7.60
N ILE A 56 0.91 -5.46 -7.46
CA ILE A 56 0.02 -5.13 -8.58
C ILE A 56 -0.22 -3.62 -8.57
N TYR A 57 0.08 -2.96 -9.68
CA TYR A 57 -0.20 -1.56 -9.91
C TYR A 57 -1.59 -1.42 -10.52
N LEU A 58 -2.50 -0.74 -9.83
CA LEU A 58 -3.87 -0.50 -10.28
C LEU A 58 -4.02 0.93 -10.78
N LEU A 59 -4.15 1.07 -12.08
CA LEU A 59 -4.31 2.37 -12.74
C LEU A 59 -5.80 2.71 -12.87
N HIS A 60 -6.18 3.91 -12.44
CA HIS A 60 -7.56 4.37 -12.56
C HIS A 60 -7.89 4.82 -13.99
N GLY A 61 -9.18 4.92 -14.29
CA GLY A 61 -9.65 5.46 -15.56
C GLY A 61 -9.77 6.98 -15.56
N TYR A 62 -10.23 7.53 -16.68
CA TYR A 62 -10.48 8.96 -16.85
C TYR A 62 -11.40 9.51 -15.75
N GLY A 63 -11.04 10.64 -15.16
CA GLY A 63 -11.76 11.27 -14.05
C GLY A 63 -11.51 10.64 -12.67
N GLY A 64 -10.73 9.57 -12.59
CA GLY A 64 -10.35 8.93 -11.33
C GLY A 64 -9.13 9.57 -10.66
N ASN A 65 -8.68 8.94 -9.58
CA ASN A 65 -7.51 9.37 -8.80
C ASN A 65 -6.92 8.17 -8.03
N ALA A 66 -5.93 8.42 -7.17
CA ALA A 66 -5.29 7.36 -6.37
C ALA A 66 -6.25 6.57 -5.47
N ARG A 67 -7.36 7.16 -5.06
CA ARG A 67 -8.35 6.54 -4.17
C ARG A 67 -9.45 5.76 -4.88
N THR A 68 -9.49 5.84 -6.20
CA THR A 68 -10.56 5.22 -6.99
C THR A 68 -10.75 3.74 -6.66
N TRP A 69 -9.67 2.96 -6.66
CA TRP A 69 -9.77 1.51 -6.46
C TRP A 69 -10.19 1.11 -5.04
N VAL A 70 -9.69 1.78 -4.00
CA VAL A 70 -10.12 1.50 -2.63
C VAL A 70 -11.56 1.94 -2.37
N GLY A 71 -12.07 2.89 -3.14
CA GLY A 71 -13.47 3.34 -3.09
C GLY A 71 -14.43 2.38 -3.76
N ILE A 72 -14.13 1.93 -4.97
CA ILE A 72 -15.00 1.01 -5.73
C ILE A 72 -14.85 -0.45 -5.33
N LYS A 73 -13.74 -0.81 -4.68
CA LYS A 73 -13.42 -2.15 -4.18
C LYS A 73 -13.05 -2.09 -2.69
N PRO A 74 -14.02 -1.89 -1.78
CA PRO A 74 -13.74 -1.71 -0.36
C PRO A 74 -13.07 -2.90 0.32
N ASP A 75 -13.21 -4.10 -0.25
CA ASP A 75 -12.56 -5.33 0.23
C ASP A 75 -11.14 -5.56 -0.33
N LEU A 76 -10.55 -4.55 -0.98
CA LEU A 76 -9.19 -4.67 -1.55
C LEU A 76 -8.14 -5.03 -0.49
N SER A 77 -8.27 -4.49 0.73
CA SER A 77 -7.41 -4.83 1.85
C SER A 77 -7.52 -6.31 2.25
N LYS A 78 -8.73 -6.84 2.27
CA LYS A 78 -8.97 -8.26 2.54
C LYS A 78 -8.33 -9.14 1.46
N ILE A 79 -8.45 -8.76 0.20
CA ILE A 79 -7.83 -9.47 -0.91
C ILE A 79 -6.30 -9.42 -0.80
N ALA A 80 -5.73 -8.27 -0.44
CA ALA A 80 -4.30 -8.14 -0.21
C ALA A 80 -3.80 -9.13 0.85
N ASP A 81 -4.51 -9.26 1.98
CA ASP A 81 -4.17 -10.20 3.04
C ASP A 81 -4.33 -11.65 2.61
N GLU A 82 -5.44 -12.00 1.97
CA GLU A 82 -5.72 -13.36 1.53
C GLU A 82 -4.75 -13.87 0.48
N LYS A 83 -4.28 -12.98 -0.40
CA LYS A 83 -3.39 -13.31 -1.52
C LYS A 83 -1.92 -13.04 -1.26
N GLY A 84 -1.60 -12.26 -0.22
CA GLY A 84 -0.23 -11.82 0.05
C GLY A 84 0.31 -10.90 -1.06
N ILE A 85 -0.46 -9.91 -1.48
CA ILE A 85 -0.17 -9.03 -2.62
C ILE A 85 -0.26 -7.57 -2.15
N PHE A 86 0.73 -6.74 -2.55
CA PHE A 86 0.59 -5.29 -2.49
C PHE A 86 -0.26 -4.79 -3.65
N PHE A 87 -1.12 -3.82 -3.37
CA PHE A 87 -1.76 -3.01 -4.42
C PHE A 87 -1.22 -1.60 -4.34
N VAL A 88 -0.76 -1.06 -5.47
CA VAL A 88 -0.24 0.30 -5.60
C VAL A 88 -1.10 1.07 -6.59
N CYS A 89 -1.75 2.12 -6.12
CA CYS A 89 -2.75 2.89 -6.88
C CYS A 89 -2.25 4.32 -7.05
N PRO A 90 -1.54 4.65 -8.14
CA PRO A 90 -1.08 6.01 -8.40
C PRO A 90 -2.19 6.89 -8.97
N ASP A 91 -2.10 8.20 -8.70
CA ASP A 91 -2.88 9.20 -9.41
C ASP A 91 -2.19 9.54 -10.74
N GLY A 92 -2.84 9.20 -11.83
CA GLY A 92 -2.37 9.51 -13.20
C GLY A 92 -3.08 10.73 -13.79
N LYS A 93 -3.93 11.43 -13.02
CA LYS A 93 -4.77 12.52 -13.56
C LYS A 93 -5.55 12.04 -14.80
N ASN A 94 -5.74 12.90 -15.77
CA ASN A 94 -6.35 12.58 -17.07
C ASN A 94 -5.31 12.55 -18.19
N THR A 95 -4.15 11.95 -17.91
CA THR A 95 -2.97 11.98 -18.79
C THR A 95 -2.82 10.72 -19.66
N TRP A 96 -3.70 9.72 -19.48
CA TRP A 96 -3.57 8.39 -20.10
C TRP A 96 -2.24 7.71 -19.79
N TYR A 97 -1.57 8.13 -18.70
CA TYR A 97 -0.29 7.57 -18.23
C TYR A 97 0.82 7.60 -19.28
N TRP A 98 0.85 8.65 -20.11
CA TRP A 98 1.87 8.79 -21.15
C TRP A 98 2.90 9.85 -20.80
N ASP A 99 4.00 9.85 -21.51
CA ASP A 99 5.00 10.91 -21.48
C ASP A 99 4.74 11.88 -22.64
N SER A 100 4.38 13.12 -22.31
CA SER A 100 4.14 14.13 -23.34
C SER A 100 5.45 14.62 -23.94
N PRO A 101 5.59 14.66 -25.26
CA PRO A 101 6.77 15.24 -25.91
C PRO A 101 6.81 16.78 -25.84
N LEU A 102 5.68 17.40 -25.47
CA LEU A 102 5.53 18.86 -25.47
C LEU A 102 5.42 19.47 -24.07
N ASN A 103 5.10 18.67 -23.06
CA ASN A 103 4.86 19.15 -21.70
C ASN A 103 5.68 18.33 -20.69
N ALA A 104 6.70 18.97 -20.12
CA ALA A 104 7.57 18.35 -19.13
C ALA A 104 6.85 17.97 -17.81
N ASP A 105 5.68 18.57 -17.54
CA ASP A 105 4.87 18.24 -16.37
C ASP A 105 4.04 16.96 -16.54
N VAL A 106 4.09 16.35 -17.73
CA VAL A 106 3.37 15.12 -18.06
C VAL A 106 4.36 14.04 -18.47
N ARG A 107 4.87 13.31 -17.47
CA ARG A 107 5.82 12.19 -17.60
C ARG A 107 5.32 10.99 -16.81
N TYR A 108 4.05 10.63 -16.98
CA TYR A 108 3.41 9.61 -16.15
C TYR A 108 3.81 8.19 -16.52
N GLU A 109 4.18 7.91 -17.75
CA GLU A 109 4.78 6.63 -18.13
C GLU A 109 6.11 6.43 -17.38
N THR A 110 7.01 7.40 -17.44
CA THR A 110 8.28 7.39 -16.69
C THR A 110 8.03 7.27 -15.18
N PHE A 111 7.08 8.02 -14.65
CA PHE A 111 6.76 7.96 -13.22
C PHE A 111 6.35 6.54 -12.80
N ILE A 112 5.41 5.93 -13.50
CA ILE A 112 4.86 4.63 -13.10
C ILE A 112 5.83 3.49 -13.36
N SER A 113 6.47 3.46 -14.54
CA SER A 113 7.31 2.33 -14.95
C SER A 113 8.72 2.34 -14.34
N ASP A 114 9.20 3.48 -13.88
CA ASP A 114 10.55 3.62 -13.33
C ASP A 114 10.56 4.22 -11.92
N GLU A 115 10.12 5.47 -11.77
CA GLU A 115 10.26 6.22 -10.51
C GLU A 115 9.44 5.62 -9.37
N LEU A 116 8.16 5.28 -9.62
CA LEU A 116 7.27 4.69 -8.61
C LEU A 116 7.69 3.27 -8.26
N VAL A 117 8.06 2.45 -9.23
CA VAL A 117 8.53 1.07 -8.98
C VAL A 117 9.76 1.09 -8.09
N LYS A 118 10.74 1.93 -8.36
CA LYS A 118 11.93 2.09 -7.52
C LYS A 118 11.59 2.56 -6.12
N TYR A 119 10.67 3.52 -5.99
CA TYR A 119 10.21 4.00 -4.70
C TYR A 119 9.55 2.88 -3.88
N VAL A 120 8.62 2.15 -4.48
CA VAL A 120 7.89 1.06 -3.82
C VAL A 120 8.85 -0.04 -3.39
N ASP A 121 9.74 -0.48 -4.27
CA ASP A 121 10.70 -1.55 -3.98
C ASP A 121 11.71 -1.17 -2.88
N SER A 122 11.99 0.13 -2.71
CA SER A 122 12.89 0.61 -1.65
C SER A 122 12.20 0.87 -0.31
N HIS A 123 10.89 1.04 -0.27
CA HIS A 123 10.12 1.38 0.94
C HIS A 123 9.25 0.22 1.46
N TYR A 124 8.99 -0.78 0.65
CA TYR A 124 8.15 -1.92 0.99
C TYR A 124 8.88 -3.23 0.72
N LYS A 125 8.52 -4.28 1.46
CA LYS A 125 9.11 -5.60 1.27
C LYS A 125 8.45 -6.32 0.09
N THR A 126 8.84 -5.92 -1.11
CA THR A 126 8.33 -6.44 -2.38
C THR A 126 9.24 -7.53 -2.95
N CYS A 127 8.65 -8.41 -3.78
CA CYS A 127 9.43 -9.31 -4.61
C CYS A 127 10.07 -8.48 -5.74
N LEU A 128 11.40 -8.48 -5.79
CA LEU A 128 12.14 -7.93 -6.91
C LEU A 128 12.13 -8.95 -8.05
N LEU A 129 11.81 -8.51 -9.25
CA LEU A 129 11.87 -9.33 -10.47
C LEU A 129 13.25 -9.26 -11.10
#